data_662c6d8de03b884cf1cb231dece62542
#
_entry.id   662c6d8de03b884cf1cb231dece62542
#
_cell.length_a   1.000
_cell.length_b   1.000
_cell.length_c   1.000
_cell.angle_alpha   90.00
_cell.angle_beta   90.00
_cell.angle_gamma   90.00
#
_symmetry.space_group_name_H-M   'P 1'
#
loop_
_entity.id
_entity.type
_entity.pdbx_description
1 polymer ?
#
loop_
_entity_poly.entity_id
_entity_poly.type
_entity_poly.pdbx_seq_one_letter_code
_entity_poly.pdbx_strand_id
1 'polypeptide(L)'
;AASDVYKRQSLDYSKMEEQPGDEEPSKFSFSDTKPLQKQKSCWITYTNNEVHELLKTGFEKSPMFQGRIQGLGPRYCPSIEDKINRFADKERHQIFVEPEGWDTIEIYVNGFSTSLPEDVQYKALTKIPGFENARMFRPGYAIEYDYFPPEQLKLTLETQLIDNLYFAGQINGTTGYEEAACQGLMAGINAHLKINSKEPFILNRNQAYIGVLIDDLTTKGTKEPYRMFTSRAEFRILLRQDNADLRLTELGNKIGLATETQLKNLQLKKESINTVTRALETTKVTPQEANEFLQQISSAQIGEKTALATLLK
;
A
#
# COMPACT_ATOMS: atom_id res chain seq x y z
N ALA A 1 -18.07 -1.33 -0.80
CA ALA A 1 -18.68 -0.21 -1.52
C ALA A 1 -17.61 0.56 -2.27
N ALA A 2 -17.94 1.11 -3.44
CA ALA A 2 -17.06 1.98 -4.19
C ALA A 2 -17.14 3.42 -3.67
N SER A 3 -16.09 4.19 -3.87
CA SER A 3 -16.05 5.61 -3.54
C SER A 3 -16.58 6.46 -4.70
N ASP A 4 -17.08 7.62 -4.36
CA ASP A 4 -17.69 8.58 -5.28
C ASP A 4 -16.61 9.44 -5.94
N VAL A 5 -16.91 9.92 -7.16
CA VAL A 5 -16.03 10.81 -7.93
C VAL A 5 -16.74 12.13 -8.20
N TYR A 6 -16.05 13.24 -7.97
CA TYR A 6 -16.63 14.59 -7.98
C TYR A 6 -15.87 15.56 -8.89
N LYS A 7 -16.59 16.63 -9.29
CA LYS A 7 -16.03 17.71 -10.09
C LYS A 7 -15.24 18.69 -9.21
N ARG A 8 -13.93 18.81 -9.42
CA ARG A 8 -13.01 19.66 -8.65
C ARG A 8 -13.51 21.09 -8.44
N GLN A 9 -14.01 21.76 -9.50
CA GLN A 9 -14.45 23.15 -9.44
C GLN A 9 -15.76 23.36 -8.66
N SER A 10 -16.44 22.29 -8.25
CA SER A 10 -17.67 22.38 -7.48
C SER A 10 -17.43 22.28 -5.97
N LEU A 11 -16.17 22.11 -5.54
CA LEU A 11 -15.79 22.00 -4.12
C LEU A 11 -15.22 23.33 -3.62
N ASP A 12 -15.53 23.67 -2.38
CA ASP A 12 -15.01 24.84 -1.68
C ASP A 12 -13.88 24.45 -0.74
N TYR A 13 -12.65 24.52 -1.23
CA TYR A 13 -11.45 24.13 -0.49
C TYR A 13 -11.12 25.06 0.69
N SER A 14 -11.71 26.27 0.75
CA SER A 14 -11.49 27.19 1.89
C SER A 14 -12.07 26.67 3.21
N LYS A 15 -12.95 25.66 3.14
CA LYS A 15 -13.57 24.98 4.29
C LYS A 15 -12.90 23.67 4.65
N MET A 16 -11.78 23.36 4.03
CA MET A 16 -11.04 22.10 4.20
C MET A 16 -9.63 22.38 4.68
N GLU A 17 -9.03 21.40 5.35
CA GLU A 17 -7.64 21.45 5.78
C GLU A 17 -6.73 20.94 4.66
N GLU A 18 -5.80 21.77 4.20
CA GLU A 18 -4.85 21.37 3.17
C GLU A 18 -3.81 20.39 3.72
N GLN A 19 -3.56 19.32 2.98
CA GLN A 19 -2.49 18.36 3.21
C GLN A 19 -1.49 18.46 2.05
N PRO A 20 -0.43 19.25 2.18
CA PRO A 20 0.60 19.35 1.16
C PRO A 20 1.42 18.07 1.09
N GLY A 21 2.14 17.87 -0.01
CA GLY A 21 3.14 16.81 -0.10
C GLY A 21 4.35 17.11 0.78
N ASP A 22 5.22 16.11 0.92
CA ASP A 22 6.47 16.24 1.67
C ASP A 22 7.36 17.34 1.06
N GLU A 23 8.09 18.09 1.91
CA GLU A 23 9.06 19.10 1.45
C GLU A 23 10.20 18.45 0.65
N GLU A 24 10.67 17.31 1.12
CA GLU A 24 11.69 16.49 0.46
C GLU A 24 11.13 15.09 0.14
N PRO A 25 10.34 14.96 -0.94
CA PRO A 25 9.69 13.70 -1.26
C PRO A 25 10.70 12.63 -1.66
N SER A 26 10.66 11.50 -0.95
CA SER A 26 11.44 10.33 -1.32
C SER A 26 10.84 9.65 -2.54
N LYS A 27 11.67 8.95 -3.31
CA LYS A 27 11.25 8.21 -4.50
C LYS A 27 10.98 6.74 -4.20
N PHE A 28 10.03 6.15 -4.90
CA PHE A 28 9.72 4.72 -4.80
C PHE A 28 10.63 3.82 -5.65
N SER A 29 11.46 4.41 -6.52
CA SER A 29 12.32 3.67 -7.44
C SER A 29 13.79 3.71 -7.00
N PHE A 30 14.51 2.60 -7.17
CA PHE A 30 15.97 2.55 -7.07
C PHE A 30 16.69 3.10 -8.31
N SER A 31 15.95 3.36 -9.38
CA SER A 31 16.48 4.00 -10.58
C SER A 31 16.54 5.52 -10.44
N ASP A 32 17.36 6.17 -11.26
CA ASP A 32 17.38 7.62 -11.34
C ASP A 32 16.06 8.13 -11.88
N THR A 33 15.45 9.03 -11.14
CA THR A 33 14.21 9.72 -11.51
C THR A 33 14.42 11.22 -11.44
N LYS A 34 13.71 11.94 -12.29
CA LYS A 34 13.73 13.41 -12.21
C LYS A 34 13.14 13.86 -10.88
N PRO A 35 13.73 14.85 -10.21
CA PRO A 35 13.13 15.46 -9.01
C PRO A 35 11.73 16.00 -9.34
N LEU A 36 10.82 15.87 -8.39
CA LEU A 36 9.50 16.49 -8.49
C LEU A 36 9.65 18.03 -8.52
N GLN A 37 9.14 18.66 -9.56
CA GLN A 37 9.16 20.12 -9.70
C GLN A 37 7.94 20.77 -9.02
N LYS A 38 6.86 20.04 -8.89
CA LYS A 38 5.62 20.49 -8.24
C LYS A 38 4.87 19.30 -7.68
N GLN A 39 4.08 19.56 -6.66
CA GLN A 39 3.19 18.57 -6.04
C GLN A 39 1.75 19.08 -6.08
N LYS A 40 0.79 18.18 -5.88
CA LYS A 40 -0.62 18.52 -5.62
C LYS A 40 -0.92 18.17 -4.18
N SER A 41 -1.62 19.07 -3.49
CA SER A 41 -2.16 18.81 -2.17
C SER A 41 -3.41 17.95 -2.24
N CYS A 42 -3.64 17.16 -1.20
CA CYS A 42 -4.92 16.63 -0.83
C CYS A 42 -5.57 17.55 0.21
N TRP A 43 -6.86 17.36 0.50
CA TRP A 43 -7.55 18.12 1.54
C TRP A 43 -8.29 17.18 2.46
N ILE A 44 -8.51 17.63 3.70
CA ILE A 44 -9.27 16.91 4.70
C ILE A 44 -10.50 17.73 5.06
N THR A 45 -11.64 17.04 5.16
CA THR A 45 -12.86 17.53 5.75
C THR A 45 -13.49 16.44 6.62
N TYR A 46 -14.65 16.70 7.21
CA TYR A 46 -15.26 15.77 8.14
C TYR A 46 -16.77 15.70 7.91
N THR A 47 -17.35 14.52 8.15
CA THR A 47 -18.78 14.38 8.34
C THR A 47 -19.22 15.07 9.64
N ASN A 48 -20.52 15.22 9.82
CA ASN A 48 -21.15 15.76 11.03
C ASN A 48 -22.44 15.00 11.33
N ASN A 49 -23.10 15.35 12.44
CA ASN A 49 -24.33 14.67 12.86
C ASN A 49 -25.46 14.79 11.83
N GLU A 50 -25.59 15.93 11.12
CA GLU A 50 -26.61 16.10 10.06
C GLU A 50 -26.36 15.11 8.91
N VAL A 51 -25.09 14.92 8.50
CA VAL A 51 -24.69 13.93 7.51
C VAL A 51 -25.04 12.53 7.98
N HIS A 52 -24.74 12.20 9.25
CA HIS A 52 -25.03 10.87 9.80
C HIS A 52 -26.52 10.55 9.82
N GLU A 53 -27.36 11.50 10.23
CA GLU A 53 -28.81 11.30 10.24
C GLU A 53 -29.39 11.12 8.82
N LEU A 54 -28.89 11.89 7.83
CA LEU A 54 -29.28 11.70 6.44
C LEU A 54 -28.88 10.33 5.90
N LEU A 55 -27.66 9.86 6.18
CA LEU A 55 -27.21 8.54 5.74
C LEU A 55 -28.04 7.41 6.37
N LYS A 56 -28.41 7.53 7.64
CA LYS A 56 -29.26 6.53 8.32
C LYS A 56 -30.61 6.33 7.62
N THR A 57 -31.17 7.36 6.98
CA THR A 57 -32.44 7.22 6.24
C THR A 57 -32.38 6.24 5.07
N GLY A 58 -31.18 5.90 4.61
CA GLY A 58 -30.96 4.96 3.53
C GLY A 58 -30.63 3.54 3.97
N PHE A 59 -30.41 3.28 5.26
CA PHE A 59 -29.91 1.98 5.75
C PHE A 59 -30.80 0.79 5.35
N GLU A 60 -32.12 0.95 5.45
CA GLU A 60 -33.07 -0.10 5.05
C GLU A 60 -33.01 -0.45 3.56
N LYS A 61 -32.46 0.45 2.74
CA LYS A 61 -32.29 0.25 1.29
C LYS A 61 -30.87 -0.21 0.91
N SER A 62 -29.93 -0.24 1.85
CA SER A 62 -28.58 -0.69 1.60
C SER A 62 -28.54 -2.20 1.33
N PRO A 63 -27.89 -2.66 0.25
CA PRO A 63 -27.70 -4.09 -0.01
C PRO A 63 -26.97 -4.83 1.10
N MET A 64 -26.10 -4.14 1.85
CA MET A 64 -25.39 -4.69 3.01
C MET A 64 -26.35 -4.97 4.18
N PHE A 65 -27.21 -4.00 4.54
CA PHE A 65 -28.14 -4.16 5.67
C PHE A 65 -29.36 -5.03 5.31
N GLN A 66 -29.68 -5.15 4.03
CA GLN A 66 -30.71 -6.09 3.55
C GLN A 66 -30.25 -7.55 3.47
N GLY A 67 -28.96 -7.84 3.75
CA GLY A 67 -28.43 -9.20 3.62
C GLY A 67 -28.35 -9.72 2.18
N ARG A 68 -28.46 -8.84 1.17
CA ARG A 68 -28.28 -9.21 -0.23
C ARG A 68 -26.84 -9.54 -0.55
N ILE A 69 -25.88 -8.85 0.08
CA ILE A 69 -24.46 -9.15 0.02
C ILE A 69 -24.14 -10.09 1.17
N GLN A 70 -23.80 -11.34 0.84
CA GLN A 70 -23.46 -12.39 1.80
C GLN A 70 -21.96 -12.56 2.00
N GLY A 71 -21.16 -12.02 1.09
CA GLY A 71 -19.69 -12.06 1.16
C GLY A 71 -19.13 -11.20 2.29
N LEU A 72 -17.99 -11.61 2.83
CA LEU A 72 -17.23 -10.79 3.77
C LEU A 72 -16.70 -9.56 3.02
N GLY A 73 -17.07 -8.38 3.47
CA GLY A 73 -16.60 -7.10 2.92
C GLY A 73 -15.07 -6.95 3.03
N PRO A 74 -14.46 -6.05 2.24
CA PRO A 74 -13.02 -5.81 2.28
C PRO A 74 -12.58 -5.39 3.67
N ARG A 75 -11.50 -5.98 4.14
CA ARG A 75 -10.88 -5.62 5.42
C ARG A 75 -10.25 -4.24 5.31
N TYR A 76 -10.43 -3.40 6.33
CA TYR A 76 -9.86 -2.04 6.44
C TYR A 76 -10.41 -0.97 5.48
N CYS A 77 -11.49 -1.24 4.78
CA CYS A 77 -12.19 -0.23 3.99
C CYS A 77 -13.69 -0.25 4.32
N PRO A 78 -14.09 0.08 5.56
CA PRO A 78 -15.50 0.13 5.92
C PRO A 78 -16.20 1.23 5.15
N SER A 79 -17.41 0.97 4.68
CA SER A 79 -18.28 2.00 4.12
C SER A 79 -18.62 3.07 5.16
N ILE A 80 -19.10 4.24 4.72
CA ILE A 80 -19.47 5.30 5.66
C ILE A 80 -20.64 4.85 6.55
N GLU A 81 -21.58 4.08 6.02
CA GLU A 81 -22.67 3.50 6.80
C GLU A 81 -22.18 2.52 7.86
N ASP A 82 -21.17 1.73 7.57
CA ASP A 82 -20.50 0.84 8.52
C ASP A 82 -19.81 1.63 9.65
N LYS A 83 -19.09 2.71 9.29
CA LYS A 83 -18.45 3.60 10.27
C LYS A 83 -19.46 4.22 11.23
N ILE A 84 -20.56 4.75 10.70
CA ILE A 84 -21.62 5.38 11.50
C ILE A 84 -22.31 4.35 12.41
N ASN A 85 -22.47 3.12 11.96
CA ASN A 85 -23.11 2.07 12.75
C ASN A 85 -22.16 1.52 13.84
N ARG A 86 -20.90 1.23 13.49
CA ARG A 86 -19.94 0.64 14.43
C ARG A 86 -19.34 1.64 15.42
N PHE A 87 -19.26 2.90 15.03
CA PHE A 87 -18.70 4.00 15.83
C PHE A 87 -19.72 5.10 16.02
N ALA A 88 -20.90 4.71 16.49
CA ALA A 88 -22.03 5.63 16.66
C ALA A 88 -21.78 6.74 17.70
N ASP A 89 -20.79 6.57 18.58
CA ASP A 89 -20.30 7.55 19.56
C ASP A 89 -19.43 8.64 18.93
N LYS A 90 -18.98 8.48 17.67
CA LYS A 90 -18.17 9.47 16.98
C LYS A 90 -19.05 10.52 16.29
N GLU A 91 -18.84 11.77 16.66
CA GLU A 91 -19.55 12.91 16.07
C GLU A 91 -19.16 13.20 14.62
N ARG A 92 -17.97 12.76 14.19
CA ARG A 92 -17.43 12.99 12.85
C ARG A 92 -16.50 11.88 12.38
N HIS A 93 -16.47 11.68 11.07
CA HIS A 93 -15.52 10.82 10.37
C HIS A 93 -14.73 11.62 9.35
N GLN A 94 -13.45 11.34 9.24
CA GLN A 94 -12.53 12.00 8.32
C GLN A 94 -12.80 11.59 6.88
N ILE A 95 -12.77 12.58 5.99
CA ILE A 95 -12.92 12.45 4.55
C ILE A 95 -11.71 13.08 3.89
N PHE A 96 -11.05 12.33 3.02
CA PHE A 96 -9.95 12.83 2.20
C PHE A 96 -10.47 13.20 0.81
N VAL A 97 -10.01 14.33 0.30
CA VAL A 97 -10.37 14.91 -1.00
C VAL A 97 -9.11 14.90 -1.85
N GLU A 98 -9.04 13.96 -2.78
CA GLU A 98 -7.81 13.57 -3.47
C GLU A 98 -7.93 13.80 -4.98
N PRO A 99 -7.06 14.63 -5.60
CA PRO A 99 -7.02 14.76 -7.06
C PRO A 99 -6.64 13.44 -7.73
N GLU A 100 -7.42 12.95 -8.69
CA GLU A 100 -7.11 11.69 -9.39
C GLU A 100 -5.95 11.81 -10.39
N GLY A 101 -5.44 13.00 -10.63
CA GLY A 101 -4.28 13.18 -11.52
C GLY A 101 -3.93 14.65 -11.75
N TRP A 102 -2.93 14.90 -12.60
CA TRP A 102 -2.41 16.24 -12.84
C TRP A 102 -3.38 17.12 -13.62
N ASP A 103 -4.03 16.59 -14.65
CA ASP A 103 -4.81 17.32 -15.62
C ASP A 103 -6.32 17.00 -15.58
N THR A 104 -6.73 16.08 -14.71
CA THR A 104 -8.14 15.76 -14.52
C THR A 104 -8.86 16.76 -13.61
N ILE A 105 -10.14 16.92 -13.87
CA ILE A 105 -11.06 17.66 -13.00
C ILE A 105 -11.73 16.76 -11.97
N GLU A 106 -11.41 15.46 -11.98
CA GLU A 106 -11.99 14.45 -11.11
C GLU A 106 -11.30 14.45 -9.75
N ILE A 107 -12.11 14.37 -8.71
CA ILE A 107 -11.69 14.27 -7.32
C ILE A 107 -12.24 12.96 -6.75
N TYR A 108 -11.36 12.16 -6.22
CA TYR A 108 -11.69 10.97 -5.45
C TYR A 108 -11.96 11.37 -4.00
N VAL A 109 -13.06 10.86 -3.45
CA VAL A 109 -13.44 11.14 -2.06
C VAL A 109 -13.25 9.89 -1.23
N ASN A 110 -12.11 9.81 -0.56
CA ASN A 110 -11.75 8.68 0.29
C ASN A 110 -12.39 8.82 1.67
N GLY A 111 -12.98 7.75 2.16
CA GLY A 111 -13.63 7.72 3.47
C GLY A 111 -15.16 7.87 3.43
N PHE A 112 -15.74 8.15 2.24
CA PHE A 112 -17.19 8.24 2.02
C PHE A 112 -17.72 7.10 1.13
N SER A 113 -16.97 6.00 1.00
CA SER A 113 -17.43 4.81 0.25
C SER A 113 -18.78 4.33 0.77
N THR A 114 -19.76 4.12 -0.11
CA THR A 114 -21.12 3.81 0.30
C THR A 114 -21.85 2.93 -0.70
N SER A 115 -22.84 2.18 -0.22
CA SER A 115 -23.78 1.38 -1.03
C SER A 115 -25.21 1.89 -0.92
N LEU A 116 -25.42 3.05 -0.29
CA LEU A 116 -26.73 3.67 -0.12
C LEU A 116 -27.30 4.16 -1.45
N PRO A 117 -28.62 4.43 -1.54
CA PRO A 117 -29.22 5.04 -2.73
C PRO A 117 -28.58 6.40 -3.07
N GLU A 118 -28.45 6.68 -4.38
CA GLU A 118 -27.78 7.89 -4.89
C GLU A 118 -28.36 9.19 -4.30
N ASP A 119 -29.67 9.27 -4.16
CA ASP A 119 -30.34 10.45 -3.61
C ASP A 119 -29.98 10.70 -2.14
N VAL A 120 -29.77 9.64 -1.36
CA VAL A 120 -29.30 9.71 0.04
C VAL A 120 -27.83 10.14 0.08
N GLN A 121 -26.99 9.53 -0.76
CA GLN A 121 -25.59 9.90 -0.88
C GLN A 121 -25.44 11.40 -1.17
N TYR A 122 -26.14 11.89 -2.19
CA TYR A 122 -26.03 13.28 -2.62
C TYR A 122 -26.53 14.27 -1.56
N LYS A 123 -27.69 13.98 -0.93
CA LYS A 123 -28.21 14.81 0.17
C LYS A 123 -27.25 14.90 1.35
N ALA A 124 -26.70 13.77 1.76
CA ALA A 124 -25.74 13.72 2.86
C ALA A 124 -24.44 14.43 2.52
N LEU A 125 -23.93 14.22 1.30
CA LEU A 125 -22.68 14.81 0.84
C LEU A 125 -22.72 16.34 0.85
N THR A 126 -23.81 16.95 0.37
CA THR A 126 -23.97 18.42 0.32
C THR A 126 -24.03 19.07 1.70
N LYS A 127 -24.05 18.29 2.79
CA LYS A 127 -23.95 18.75 4.18
C LYS A 127 -22.54 18.63 4.78
N ILE A 128 -21.61 18.10 4.03
CA ILE A 128 -20.18 18.07 4.42
C ILE A 128 -19.58 19.45 4.10
N PRO A 129 -18.81 20.07 5.04
CA PRO A 129 -18.13 21.34 4.78
C PRO A 129 -17.27 21.29 3.52
N GLY A 130 -17.49 22.23 2.60
CA GLY A 130 -16.81 22.30 1.31
C GLY A 130 -17.49 21.53 0.17
N PHE A 131 -18.55 20.77 0.44
CA PHE A 131 -19.30 20.01 -0.56
C PHE A 131 -20.69 20.58 -0.86
N GLU A 132 -21.03 21.74 -0.37
CA GLU A 132 -22.39 22.33 -0.47
C GLU A 132 -22.87 22.46 -1.93
N ASN A 133 -21.94 22.70 -2.85
CA ASN A 133 -22.20 22.84 -4.28
C ASN A 133 -21.61 21.67 -5.10
N ALA A 134 -21.27 20.57 -4.45
CA ALA A 134 -20.62 19.44 -5.10
C ALA A 134 -21.43 18.89 -6.28
N ARG A 135 -20.74 18.55 -7.36
CA ARG A 135 -21.32 17.85 -8.51
C ARG A 135 -20.68 16.48 -8.62
N MET A 136 -21.48 15.46 -8.41
CA MET A 136 -21.09 14.07 -8.44
C MET A 136 -21.05 13.58 -9.89
N PHE A 137 -19.95 12.94 -10.30
CA PHE A 137 -19.83 12.27 -11.58
C PHE A 137 -20.32 10.82 -11.49
N ARG A 138 -20.02 10.18 -10.37
CA ARG A 138 -20.34 8.77 -10.14
C ARG A 138 -20.67 8.56 -8.67
N PRO A 139 -21.87 8.06 -8.35
CA PRO A 139 -22.21 7.66 -6.99
C PRO A 139 -21.43 6.41 -6.57
N GLY A 140 -21.27 6.22 -5.27
CA GLY A 140 -20.83 4.96 -4.70
C GLY A 140 -21.84 3.85 -4.98
N TYR A 141 -21.38 2.62 -5.06
CA TYR A 141 -22.20 1.45 -5.34
C TYR A 141 -21.71 0.22 -4.57
N ALA A 142 -22.63 -0.72 -4.37
CA ALA A 142 -22.29 -2.01 -3.76
C ALA A 142 -21.47 -2.86 -4.72
N ILE A 143 -20.46 -3.53 -4.18
CA ILE A 143 -19.65 -4.51 -4.92
C ILE A 143 -19.65 -5.80 -4.12
N GLU A 144 -19.96 -6.91 -4.79
CA GLU A 144 -19.76 -8.26 -4.29
C GLU A 144 -18.73 -8.95 -5.18
N TYR A 145 -17.82 -9.73 -4.57
CA TYR A 145 -16.72 -10.34 -5.30
C TYR A 145 -16.85 -11.85 -5.29
N ASP A 146 -16.55 -12.46 -6.43
CA ASP A 146 -16.30 -13.88 -6.51
C ASP A 146 -14.99 -14.22 -5.77
N TYR A 147 -14.99 -15.36 -5.12
CA TYR A 147 -13.88 -15.87 -4.33
C TYR A 147 -13.68 -17.35 -4.60
N PHE A 148 -12.44 -17.72 -4.84
CA PHE A 148 -12.02 -19.12 -4.94
C PHE A 148 -10.97 -19.40 -3.87
N PRO A 149 -11.10 -20.54 -3.12
CA PRO A 149 -10.11 -20.92 -2.13
C PRO A 149 -8.71 -20.99 -2.74
N PRO A 150 -7.75 -20.19 -2.28
CA PRO A 150 -6.42 -20.09 -2.93
C PRO A 150 -5.55 -21.32 -2.72
N GLU A 151 -5.93 -22.25 -1.85
CA GLU A 151 -5.27 -23.55 -1.68
C GLU A 151 -5.36 -24.43 -2.94
N GLN A 152 -6.25 -24.11 -3.87
CA GLN A 152 -6.32 -24.77 -5.18
C GLN A 152 -5.27 -24.26 -6.18
N LEU A 153 -4.42 -23.30 -5.79
CA LEU A 153 -3.35 -22.76 -6.62
C LEU A 153 -2.01 -23.45 -6.30
N LYS A 154 -1.16 -23.51 -7.32
CA LYS A 154 0.25 -23.79 -7.18
C LYS A 154 0.98 -22.53 -6.69
N LEU A 155 2.22 -22.65 -6.21
CA LEU A 155 3.07 -21.49 -5.85
C LEU A 155 3.34 -20.54 -7.03
N THR A 156 3.07 -20.97 -8.25
CA THR A 156 3.12 -20.15 -9.46
C THR A 156 1.87 -19.31 -9.69
N LEU A 157 0.82 -19.47 -8.85
CA LEU A 157 -0.54 -18.97 -8.99
C LEU A 157 -1.34 -19.59 -10.14
N GLU A 158 -0.81 -20.62 -10.79
CA GLU A 158 -1.57 -21.47 -11.70
C GLU A 158 -2.56 -22.35 -10.93
N THR A 159 -3.75 -22.53 -11.45
CA THR A 159 -4.73 -23.45 -10.83
C THR A 159 -4.26 -24.90 -10.92
N GLN A 160 -4.59 -25.72 -9.92
CA GLN A 160 -4.24 -27.14 -9.92
C GLN A 160 -5.14 -27.96 -10.86
N LEU A 161 -6.38 -27.50 -11.11
CA LEU A 161 -7.39 -28.23 -11.87
C LEU A 161 -7.37 -27.92 -13.37
N ILE A 162 -6.96 -26.71 -13.76
CA ILE A 162 -6.99 -26.27 -15.15
C ILE A 162 -5.62 -25.74 -15.51
N ASP A 163 -4.96 -26.40 -16.44
CA ASP A 163 -3.65 -25.98 -16.93
C ASP A 163 -3.71 -24.64 -17.65
N ASN A 164 -2.69 -23.82 -17.44
CA ASN A 164 -2.51 -22.48 -18.04
C ASN A 164 -3.55 -21.44 -17.58
N LEU A 165 -4.34 -21.71 -16.55
CA LEU A 165 -5.22 -20.76 -15.90
C LEU A 165 -4.55 -20.25 -14.62
N TYR A 166 -4.41 -18.92 -14.48
CA TYR A 166 -3.79 -18.26 -13.34
C TYR A 166 -4.78 -17.34 -12.66
N PHE A 167 -4.80 -17.32 -11.34
CA PHE A 167 -5.60 -16.38 -10.55
C PHE A 167 -4.72 -15.38 -9.84
N ALA A 168 -5.15 -14.10 -9.83
CA ALA A 168 -4.42 -13.04 -9.17
C ALA A 168 -5.38 -11.98 -8.60
N GLY A 169 -5.04 -11.47 -7.41
CA GLY A 169 -5.80 -10.41 -6.77
C GLY A 169 -6.98 -10.91 -5.96
N GLN A 170 -8.08 -10.20 -6.03
CA GLN A 170 -9.21 -10.35 -5.14
C GLN A 170 -9.93 -11.71 -5.24
N ILE A 171 -9.90 -12.34 -6.40
CA ILE A 171 -10.44 -13.69 -6.61
C ILE A 171 -9.79 -14.73 -5.68
N ASN A 172 -8.57 -14.46 -5.21
CA ASN A 172 -7.83 -15.28 -4.24
C ASN A 172 -8.08 -14.87 -2.78
N GLY A 173 -9.10 -14.04 -2.51
CA GLY A 173 -9.44 -13.59 -1.16
C GLY A 173 -8.54 -12.49 -0.60
N THR A 174 -7.76 -11.80 -1.41
CA THR A 174 -6.96 -10.63 -1.00
C THR A 174 -7.73 -9.33 -1.24
N THR A 175 -7.50 -8.29 -0.44
CA THR A 175 -8.27 -7.04 -0.51
C THR A 175 -7.43 -5.78 -0.66
N GLY A 176 -6.14 -5.87 -0.98
CA GLY A 176 -5.28 -4.72 -1.21
C GLY A 176 -4.82 -4.61 -2.65
N TYR A 177 -4.57 -3.37 -3.09
CA TYR A 177 -4.00 -3.10 -4.42
C TYR A 177 -2.61 -3.69 -4.57
N GLU A 178 -1.80 -3.61 -3.51
CA GLU A 178 -0.45 -4.12 -3.47
C GLU A 178 -0.43 -5.65 -3.60
N GLU A 179 -1.34 -6.33 -2.89
CA GLU A 179 -1.51 -7.78 -2.99
C GLU A 179 -1.94 -8.19 -4.40
N ALA A 180 -2.87 -7.46 -5.01
CA ALA A 180 -3.32 -7.75 -6.37
C ALA A 180 -2.20 -7.53 -7.40
N ALA A 181 -1.46 -6.42 -7.29
CA ALA A 181 -0.37 -6.09 -8.20
C ALA A 181 0.75 -7.14 -8.16
N CYS A 182 1.18 -7.56 -6.97
CA CYS A 182 2.26 -8.55 -6.85
C CYS A 182 1.81 -9.95 -7.29
N GLN A 183 0.57 -10.35 -7.05
CA GLN A 183 0.03 -11.61 -7.57
C GLN A 183 -0.03 -11.59 -9.11
N GLY A 184 -0.54 -10.49 -9.70
CA GLY A 184 -0.58 -10.33 -11.16
C GLY A 184 0.81 -10.38 -11.79
N LEU A 185 1.80 -9.74 -11.16
CA LEU A 185 3.19 -9.80 -11.59
C LEU A 185 3.71 -11.24 -11.59
N MET A 186 3.55 -11.98 -10.48
CA MET A 186 4.03 -13.36 -10.37
C MET A 186 3.29 -14.33 -11.30
N ALA A 187 1.98 -14.18 -11.47
CA ALA A 187 1.21 -14.96 -12.41
C ALA A 187 1.68 -14.73 -13.86
N GLY A 188 1.89 -13.47 -14.25
CA GLY A 188 2.39 -13.11 -15.58
C GLY A 188 3.80 -13.64 -15.86
N ILE A 189 4.73 -13.52 -14.88
CA ILE A 189 6.08 -14.10 -15.00
C ILE A 189 6.01 -15.60 -15.23
N ASN A 190 5.25 -16.32 -14.39
CA ASN A 190 5.19 -17.77 -14.46
C ASN A 190 4.46 -18.29 -15.70
N ALA A 191 3.43 -17.58 -16.16
CA ALA A 191 2.77 -17.88 -17.43
C ALA A 191 3.75 -17.74 -18.60
N HIS A 192 4.53 -16.66 -18.66
CA HIS A 192 5.57 -16.47 -19.67
C HIS A 192 6.65 -17.55 -19.60
N LEU A 193 7.15 -17.88 -18.43
CA LEU A 193 8.19 -18.91 -18.27
C LEU A 193 7.67 -20.28 -18.70
N LYS A 194 6.43 -20.64 -18.34
CA LYS A 194 5.79 -21.90 -18.74
C LYS A 194 5.63 -22.04 -20.25
N ILE A 195 5.15 -20.99 -20.94
CA ILE A 195 5.01 -20.98 -22.42
C ILE A 195 6.36 -21.21 -23.10
N ASN A 196 7.44 -20.69 -22.50
CA ASN A 196 8.81 -20.84 -23.01
C ASN A 196 9.52 -22.09 -22.47
N SER A 197 8.85 -23.01 -21.81
CA SER A 197 9.41 -24.23 -21.21
C SER A 197 10.60 -23.97 -20.29
N LYS A 198 10.53 -22.85 -19.53
CA LYS A 198 11.53 -22.45 -18.54
C LYS A 198 11.06 -22.84 -17.13
N GLU A 199 12.02 -22.94 -16.22
CA GLU A 199 11.74 -23.20 -14.81
C GLU A 199 10.86 -22.12 -14.19
N PRO A 200 9.93 -22.49 -13.30
CA PRO A 200 9.05 -21.54 -12.63
C PRO A 200 9.83 -20.59 -11.71
N PHE A 201 9.38 -19.36 -11.64
CA PHE A 201 9.93 -18.34 -10.74
C PHE A 201 9.11 -18.30 -9.45
N ILE A 202 9.70 -18.77 -8.37
CA ILE A 202 9.10 -18.81 -7.04
C ILE A 202 9.99 -18.08 -6.06
N LEU A 203 9.44 -17.16 -5.30
CA LEU A 203 10.12 -16.46 -4.23
C LEU A 203 9.75 -17.07 -2.87
N ASN A 204 10.76 -17.40 -2.10
CA ASN A 204 10.58 -17.94 -0.74
C ASN A 204 10.21 -16.85 0.27
N ARG A 205 9.69 -17.24 1.41
CA ARG A 205 9.29 -16.36 2.52
C ARG A 205 10.42 -15.49 3.07
N ASN A 206 11.67 -15.93 2.98
CA ASN A 206 12.87 -15.17 3.37
C ASN A 206 13.44 -14.28 2.25
N GLN A 207 12.88 -14.31 1.06
CA GLN A 207 13.36 -13.52 -0.09
C GLN A 207 12.50 -12.29 -0.34
N ALA A 208 11.16 -12.38 -0.18
CA ALA A 208 10.26 -11.28 -0.46
C ALA A 208 8.92 -11.42 0.28
N TYR A 209 8.24 -10.28 0.54
CA TYR A 209 6.85 -10.27 1.02
C TYR A 209 5.89 -10.97 0.04
N ILE A 210 6.15 -10.91 -1.27
CA ILE A 210 5.42 -11.68 -2.29
C ILE A 210 5.51 -13.18 -2.00
N GLY A 211 6.67 -13.68 -1.59
CA GLY A 211 6.85 -15.08 -1.19
C GLY A 211 6.02 -15.44 0.04
N VAL A 212 6.00 -14.57 1.05
CA VAL A 212 5.13 -14.76 2.24
C VAL A 212 3.66 -14.79 1.85
N LEU A 213 3.22 -13.84 1.00
CA LEU A 213 1.84 -13.75 0.53
C LEU A 213 1.39 -15.03 -0.18
N ILE A 214 2.14 -15.46 -1.19
CA ILE A 214 1.76 -16.62 -2.01
C ILE A 214 1.79 -17.91 -1.18
N ASP A 215 2.80 -18.08 -0.34
CA ASP A 215 2.87 -19.22 0.56
C ASP A 215 1.70 -19.25 1.54
N ASP A 216 1.35 -18.13 2.19
CA ASP A 216 0.19 -18.05 3.07
C ASP A 216 -1.12 -18.39 2.33
N LEU A 217 -1.33 -17.85 1.12
CA LEU A 217 -2.52 -18.12 0.32
C LEU A 217 -2.65 -19.60 -0.03
N THR A 218 -1.59 -20.20 -0.54
CA THR A 218 -1.63 -21.57 -1.09
C THR A 218 -1.56 -22.67 -0.02
N THR A 219 -1.03 -22.36 1.17
CA THR A 219 -0.84 -23.37 2.25
C THR A 219 -1.80 -23.21 3.42
N LYS A 220 -2.19 -21.98 3.76
CA LYS A 220 -3.07 -21.69 4.92
C LYS A 220 -4.49 -21.32 4.51
N GLY A 221 -4.66 -20.91 3.23
CA GLY A 221 -5.92 -20.38 2.74
C GLY A 221 -6.34 -19.05 3.37
N THR A 222 -7.56 -18.64 3.08
CA THR A 222 -8.14 -17.40 3.61
C THR A 222 -9.54 -17.65 4.15
N LYS A 223 -9.69 -17.59 5.48
CA LYS A 223 -11.02 -17.63 6.14
C LYS A 223 -11.67 -16.24 6.22
N GLU A 224 -10.90 -15.21 6.03
CA GLU A 224 -11.30 -13.79 6.02
C GLU A 224 -10.46 -13.05 4.96
N PRO A 225 -10.89 -11.87 4.49
CA PRO A 225 -10.14 -11.09 3.50
C PRO A 225 -8.69 -10.88 3.92
N TYR A 226 -7.75 -11.36 3.10
CA TYR A 226 -6.33 -11.33 3.40
C TYR A 226 -5.73 -9.94 3.13
N ARG A 227 -4.96 -9.44 4.09
CA ARG A 227 -4.08 -8.28 3.94
C ARG A 227 -2.68 -8.66 4.41
N MET A 228 -1.68 -8.14 3.69
CA MET A 228 -0.29 -8.32 4.05
C MET A 228 0.11 -7.36 5.17
N PHE A 229 0.59 -7.92 6.27
CA PHE A 229 1.17 -7.19 7.39
C PHE A 229 2.58 -7.67 7.66
N THR A 230 3.41 -6.78 8.19
CA THR A 230 4.77 -7.14 8.62
C THR A 230 4.78 -8.25 9.66
N SER A 231 3.72 -8.36 10.48
CA SER A 231 3.56 -9.44 11.47
C SER A 231 3.40 -10.84 10.86
N ARG A 232 3.04 -10.94 9.58
CA ARG A 232 2.95 -12.23 8.86
C ARG A 232 4.31 -12.75 8.41
N ALA A 233 5.32 -11.88 8.35
CA ALA A 233 6.67 -12.23 7.89
C ALA A 233 7.60 -12.47 9.08
N GLU A 234 8.01 -13.71 9.26
CA GLU A 234 9.01 -14.11 10.27
C GLU A 234 10.38 -13.46 10.02
N PHE A 235 10.72 -13.21 8.76
CA PHE A 235 11.96 -12.55 8.35
C PHE A 235 11.81 -11.03 8.13
N ARG A 236 10.86 -10.35 8.78
CA ARG A 236 10.54 -8.93 8.54
C ARG A 236 11.72 -7.98 8.74
N ILE A 237 12.69 -8.30 9.59
CA ILE A 237 13.90 -7.51 9.78
C ILE A 237 14.81 -7.59 8.55
N LEU A 238 14.81 -8.72 7.84
CA LEU A 238 15.53 -8.93 6.58
C LEU A 238 14.79 -8.35 5.37
N LEU A 239 13.46 -8.48 5.36
CA LEU A 239 12.59 -8.09 4.23
C LEU A 239 12.21 -6.61 4.31
N ARG A 240 13.18 -5.72 4.15
CA ARG A 240 12.94 -4.28 4.19
C ARG A 240 12.88 -3.68 2.79
N GLN A 241 12.21 -2.53 2.69
CA GLN A 241 12.09 -1.79 1.43
C GLN A 241 13.46 -1.30 0.95
N ASP A 242 14.27 -0.76 1.85
CA ASP A 242 15.57 -0.14 1.56
C ASP A 242 16.64 -1.12 1.03
N ASN A 243 16.46 -2.42 1.24
CA ASN A 243 17.36 -3.46 0.75
C ASN A 243 16.73 -4.39 -0.31
N ALA A 244 15.57 -4.05 -0.85
CA ALA A 244 14.88 -4.89 -1.83
C ALA A 244 15.72 -5.08 -3.11
N ASP A 245 16.45 -4.06 -3.55
CA ASP A 245 17.36 -4.15 -4.68
C ASP A 245 18.49 -5.16 -4.46
N LEU A 246 19.07 -5.20 -3.26
CA LEU A 246 20.13 -6.15 -2.88
C LEU A 246 19.65 -7.61 -2.95
N ARG A 247 18.37 -7.87 -2.68
CA ARG A 247 17.78 -9.21 -2.64
C ARG A 247 17.22 -9.68 -3.97
N LEU A 248 16.64 -8.76 -4.77
CA LEU A 248 15.77 -9.11 -5.89
C LEU A 248 16.31 -8.72 -7.26
N THR A 249 17.21 -7.75 -7.40
CA THR A 249 17.67 -7.29 -8.72
C THR A 249 18.37 -8.37 -9.52
N GLU A 250 19.22 -9.18 -8.89
CA GLU A 250 19.90 -10.30 -9.59
C GLU A 250 18.92 -11.37 -10.07
N LEU A 251 17.89 -11.66 -9.24
CA LEU A 251 16.82 -12.58 -9.61
C LEU A 251 15.98 -12.02 -10.75
N GLY A 252 15.63 -10.72 -10.67
CA GLY A 252 14.90 -10.02 -11.72
C GLY A 252 15.66 -9.97 -13.04
N ASN A 253 16.99 -9.77 -13.01
CA ASN A 253 17.83 -9.79 -14.21
C ASN A 253 17.85 -11.17 -14.88
N LYS A 254 17.97 -12.25 -14.11
CA LYS A 254 17.95 -13.64 -14.65
C LYS A 254 16.68 -13.98 -15.43
N ILE A 255 15.56 -13.37 -15.08
CA ILE A 255 14.28 -13.57 -15.77
C ILE A 255 13.95 -12.44 -16.78
N GLY A 256 14.89 -11.50 -16.99
CA GLY A 256 14.78 -10.43 -17.99
C GLY A 256 13.94 -9.23 -17.57
N LEU A 257 13.59 -9.07 -16.29
CA LEU A 257 12.81 -7.94 -15.78
C LEU A 257 13.68 -6.79 -15.25
N ALA A 258 14.85 -7.07 -14.72
CA ALA A 258 15.81 -6.04 -14.35
C ALA A 258 16.87 -5.86 -15.46
N THR A 259 17.15 -4.60 -15.79
CA THR A 259 18.09 -4.23 -16.85
C THR A 259 19.54 -4.40 -16.42
N GLU A 260 20.47 -4.50 -17.38
CA GLU A 260 21.92 -4.52 -17.14
C GLU A 260 22.38 -3.25 -16.39
N THR A 261 21.75 -2.10 -16.64
CA THR A 261 22.05 -0.87 -15.91
C THR A 261 21.69 -1.00 -14.43
N GLN A 262 20.53 -1.59 -14.11
CA GLN A 262 20.13 -1.85 -12.71
C GLN A 262 21.08 -2.84 -12.03
N LEU A 263 21.49 -3.88 -12.73
CA LEU A 263 22.48 -4.84 -12.23
C LEU A 263 23.83 -4.18 -11.94
N LYS A 264 24.33 -3.34 -12.86
CA LYS A 264 25.56 -2.58 -12.68
C LYS A 264 25.47 -1.63 -11.47
N ASN A 265 24.37 -0.90 -11.32
CA ASN A 265 24.15 -0.01 -10.18
C ASN A 265 24.13 -0.79 -8.86
N LEU A 266 23.55 -1.99 -8.84
CA LEU A 266 23.58 -2.87 -7.69
C LEU A 266 25.02 -3.27 -7.33
N GLN A 267 25.86 -3.62 -8.30
CA GLN A 267 27.26 -4.00 -8.05
C GLN A 267 28.05 -2.82 -7.46
N LEU A 268 27.90 -1.61 -8.04
CA LEU A 268 28.52 -0.40 -7.50
C LEU A 268 28.07 -0.11 -6.06
N LYS A 269 26.78 -0.28 -5.75
CA LYS A 269 26.25 -0.16 -4.39
C LYS A 269 26.88 -1.15 -3.43
N LYS A 270 27.01 -2.43 -3.84
CA LYS A 270 27.65 -3.49 -3.03
C LYS A 270 29.13 -3.16 -2.76
N GLU A 271 29.87 -2.72 -3.77
CA GLU A 271 31.27 -2.32 -3.65
C GLU A 271 31.44 -1.12 -2.71
N SER A 272 30.54 -0.11 -2.82
CA SER A 272 30.55 1.06 -1.94
C SER A 272 30.27 0.67 -0.49
N ILE A 273 29.26 -0.20 -0.25
CA ILE A 273 28.95 -0.71 1.08
C ILE A 273 30.18 -1.42 1.69
N ASN A 274 30.80 -2.33 0.93
CA ASN A 274 31.98 -3.06 1.38
C ASN A 274 33.16 -2.10 1.70
N THR A 275 33.38 -1.09 0.87
CA THR A 275 34.43 -0.10 1.06
C THR A 275 34.20 0.71 2.35
N VAL A 276 32.99 1.22 2.56
CA VAL A 276 32.65 1.97 3.78
C VAL A 276 32.73 1.09 5.02
N THR A 277 32.17 -0.12 4.95
CA THR A 277 32.23 -1.09 6.07
C THR A 277 33.67 -1.36 6.47
N ARG A 278 34.53 -1.65 5.51
CA ARG A 278 35.96 -1.89 5.76
C ARG A 278 36.65 -0.66 6.35
N ALA A 279 36.34 0.53 5.83
CA ALA A 279 36.88 1.77 6.39
C ALA A 279 36.47 1.98 7.86
N LEU A 280 35.21 1.74 8.19
CA LEU A 280 34.70 1.84 9.57
C LEU A 280 35.33 0.81 10.51
N GLU A 281 35.56 -0.40 10.05
CA GLU A 281 36.19 -1.47 10.85
C GLU A 281 37.68 -1.25 11.08
N THR A 282 38.38 -0.67 10.08
CA THR A 282 39.84 -0.50 10.15
C THR A 282 40.27 0.84 10.73
N THR A 283 39.46 1.88 10.59
CA THR A 283 39.75 3.21 11.14
C THR A 283 39.45 3.25 12.64
N LYS A 284 40.47 3.57 13.44
CA LYS A 284 40.35 3.67 14.90
C LYS A 284 40.56 5.11 15.33
N VAL A 285 39.76 5.58 16.25
CA VAL A 285 39.83 6.89 16.87
C VAL A 285 40.23 6.75 18.34
N THR A 286 40.95 7.73 18.84
CA THR A 286 41.37 7.84 20.26
C THR A 286 40.29 8.55 21.08
N PRO A 287 40.29 8.41 22.43
CA PRO A 287 39.41 9.16 23.31
C PRO A 287 39.50 10.69 23.09
N GLN A 288 40.69 11.22 22.82
CA GLN A 288 40.90 12.65 22.56
C GLN A 288 40.20 13.13 21.27
N GLU A 289 40.13 12.29 20.26
CA GLU A 289 39.50 12.63 18.97
C GLU A 289 37.97 12.48 18.99
N ALA A 290 37.42 11.58 19.81
CA ALA A 290 36.02 11.20 19.73
C ALA A 290 35.15 11.71 20.90
N ASN A 291 35.69 11.82 22.12
CA ASN A 291 34.87 12.02 23.33
C ASN A 291 34.14 13.36 23.37
N GLU A 292 34.70 14.43 22.81
CA GLU A 292 34.01 15.73 22.74
C GLU A 292 32.73 15.61 21.90
N PHE A 293 32.83 14.98 20.72
CA PHE A 293 31.66 14.74 19.86
C PHE A 293 30.67 13.77 20.51
N LEU A 294 31.12 12.68 21.10
CA LEU A 294 30.25 11.71 21.78
C LEU A 294 29.48 12.38 22.94
N GLN A 295 30.10 13.30 23.67
CA GLN A 295 29.42 14.05 24.70
C GLN A 295 28.36 15.00 24.14
N GLN A 296 28.62 15.68 23.02
CA GLN A 296 27.65 16.57 22.37
C GLN A 296 26.37 15.81 21.93
N ILE A 297 26.49 14.57 21.47
CA ILE A 297 25.38 13.72 21.09
C ILE A 297 24.83 12.86 22.25
N SER A 298 25.25 13.13 23.49
CA SER A 298 24.81 12.37 24.68
C SER A 298 25.08 10.87 24.60
N SER A 299 26.17 10.47 23.94
CA SER A 299 26.61 9.06 23.81
C SER A 299 27.69 8.76 24.86
N ALA A 300 27.90 7.45 25.12
CA ALA A 300 28.94 6.99 26.03
C ALA A 300 30.35 7.33 25.51
N GLN A 301 31.20 7.85 26.36
CA GLN A 301 32.59 8.13 26.04
C GLN A 301 33.42 6.84 25.97
N ILE A 302 34.47 6.85 25.14
CA ILE A 302 35.38 5.72 25.01
C ILE A 302 36.62 5.92 25.89
N GLY A 303 37.14 4.82 26.48
CA GLY A 303 38.33 4.84 27.34
C GLY A 303 39.62 4.46 26.58
N GLU A 304 39.53 3.86 25.42
CA GLU A 304 40.67 3.38 24.62
C GLU A 304 40.44 3.57 23.11
N LYS A 305 41.50 3.35 22.35
CA LYS A 305 41.44 3.46 20.87
C LYS A 305 40.47 2.45 20.27
N THR A 306 39.36 2.95 19.74
CA THR A 306 38.19 2.15 19.33
C THR A 306 37.93 2.30 17.84
N ALA A 307 37.49 1.21 17.14
CA ALA A 307 37.13 1.26 15.76
C ALA A 307 35.81 2.06 15.54
N LEU A 308 35.72 2.83 14.45
CA LEU A 308 34.51 3.61 14.13
C LEU A 308 33.27 2.74 14.08
N ALA A 309 33.35 1.53 13.55
CA ALA A 309 32.25 0.58 13.51
C ALA A 309 31.68 0.24 14.91
N THR A 310 32.47 0.34 15.97
CA THR A 310 32.01 0.10 17.34
C THR A 310 31.22 1.29 17.91
N LEU A 311 31.50 2.50 17.42
CA LEU A 311 30.83 3.74 17.86
C LEU A 311 29.44 3.92 17.19
N LEU A 312 29.17 3.22 16.11
CA LEU A 312 27.89 3.26 15.38
C LEU A 312 26.86 2.26 15.92
N LYS A 313 27.23 1.43 16.89
CA LYS A 313 26.31 0.50 17.58
C LYS A 313 25.66 1.19 18.78
#